data_b12695aa881f059f81f700813cfa7b8c
#
_entry.id   b12695aa881f059f81f700813cfa7b8c
#
_cell.length_a   1.000
_cell.length_b   1.000
_cell.length_c   1.000
_cell.angle_alpha   90.00
_cell.angle_beta   90.00
_cell.angle_gamma   90.00
#
_symmetry.space_group_name_H-M   'P 1'
#
loop_
_entity.id
_entity.type
_entity.pdbx_description
1 polymer ?
#
loop_
_entity_poly.entity_id
_entity_poly.type
_entity_poly.pdbx_seq_one_letter_code
_entity_poly.pdbx_strand_id
1 'polypeptide(L)'
;NIMKKKYGLNVVYDSWSNGKLIKNPLVREDGTQYDVMFASDQRFYDYYKLAPDTSKGEAKRYTVQKGGLTLNTPIVIYSWNTVVDALIKENIVTEKDGVYYITDMNKLISYILEGKKWSDIGLNTLYGSINIDSTDPVTSSPGATYYGLLLSIMCDGNVTEESAEANLPKLKEFYIKSGYMNNTPADLFELYLKTGMGGKPMIVDYEKSVIDFANSNPDGWEQVKDKIRVLYPT
;
A
#
# COMPACT_ATOMS: atom_id res chain seq x y z
N ASN A 1 4.22 -29.34 -7.24
CA ASN A 1 4.96 -28.80 -6.09
C ASN A 1 6.46 -28.82 -6.39
N ILE A 2 7.01 -27.66 -6.76
CA ILE A 2 8.43 -27.50 -7.14
C ILE A 2 9.34 -27.83 -5.97
N MET A 3 8.97 -27.44 -4.74
CA MET A 3 9.77 -27.67 -3.53
C MET A 3 9.94 -29.15 -3.25
N LYS A 4 8.88 -29.95 -3.42
CA LYS A 4 8.97 -31.41 -3.25
C LYS A 4 9.85 -32.05 -4.30
N LYS A 5 9.70 -31.65 -5.58
CA LYS A 5 10.48 -32.22 -6.69
C LYS A 5 11.97 -31.85 -6.63
N LYS A 6 12.29 -30.57 -6.30
CA LYS A 6 13.65 -30.07 -6.37
C LYS A 6 14.44 -30.24 -5.07
N TYR A 7 13.77 -30.17 -3.91
CA TYR A 7 14.41 -30.13 -2.61
C TYR A 7 13.92 -31.20 -1.63
N GLY A 8 12.98 -32.05 -2.02
CA GLY A 8 12.37 -33.06 -1.14
C GLY A 8 11.47 -32.49 -0.03
N LEU A 9 11.19 -31.18 -0.06
CA LEU A 9 10.44 -30.49 0.98
C LEU A 9 8.93 -30.54 0.70
N ASN A 10 8.17 -31.05 1.66
CA ASN A 10 6.71 -30.97 1.62
C ASN A 10 6.25 -29.70 2.33
N VAL A 11 5.88 -28.67 1.57
CA VAL A 11 5.39 -27.40 2.11
C VAL A 11 3.89 -27.47 2.34
N VAL A 12 3.48 -27.28 3.58
CA VAL A 12 2.10 -27.11 4.01
C VAL A 12 1.95 -25.68 4.53
N TYR A 13 0.91 -24.97 4.12
CA TYR A 13 0.73 -23.59 4.52
C TYR A 13 -0.72 -23.30 4.94
N ASP A 14 -0.84 -22.36 5.87
CA ASP A 14 -2.11 -21.76 6.27
C ASP A 14 -2.03 -20.25 6.00
N SER A 15 -3.13 -19.68 5.52
CA SER A 15 -3.19 -18.25 5.23
C SER A 15 -3.91 -17.52 6.36
N TRP A 16 -3.21 -16.53 6.96
CA TRP A 16 -3.75 -15.73 8.05
C TRP A 16 -3.67 -14.24 7.73
N SER A 17 -4.57 -13.47 8.32
CA SER A 17 -4.41 -12.01 8.33
C SER A 17 -3.18 -11.62 9.17
N ASN A 18 -2.55 -10.48 8.85
CA ASN A 18 -1.40 -10.00 9.60
C ASN A 18 -1.70 -9.84 11.10
N GLY A 19 -2.89 -9.34 11.46
CA GLY A 19 -3.31 -9.22 12.85
C GLY A 19 -3.41 -10.56 13.57
N LYS A 20 -3.81 -11.64 12.89
CA LYS A 20 -3.81 -12.99 13.43
C LYS A 20 -2.38 -13.53 13.53
N LEU A 21 -1.56 -13.26 12.52
CA LEU A 21 -0.17 -13.73 12.45
C LEU A 21 0.66 -13.21 13.64
N ILE A 22 0.56 -11.93 13.97
CA ILE A 22 1.33 -11.32 15.06
C ILE A 22 0.83 -11.68 16.46
N LYS A 23 -0.44 -12.06 16.60
CA LYS A 23 -1.05 -12.44 17.90
C LYS A 23 -0.92 -13.93 18.19
N ASN A 24 -0.63 -14.74 17.19
CA ASN A 24 -0.59 -16.18 17.34
C ASN A 24 0.84 -16.65 17.71
N PRO A 25 0.99 -17.63 18.62
CA PRO A 25 2.27 -18.22 18.97
C PRO A 25 2.91 -19.07 17.84
N LEU A 26 2.38 -19.05 16.65
CA LEU A 26 2.81 -19.84 15.49
C LEU A 26 2.69 -21.36 15.72
N VAL A 27 1.58 -21.74 16.34
CA VAL A 27 1.22 -23.15 16.58
C VAL A 27 -0.11 -23.44 15.90
N ARG A 28 -0.20 -24.59 15.28
CA ARG A 28 -1.43 -25.11 14.68
C ARG A 28 -2.41 -25.60 15.75
N GLU A 29 -3.65 -25.86 15.34
CA GLU A 29 -4.69 -26.39 16.21
C GLU A 29 -4.32 -27.76 16.80
N ASP A 30 -3.54 -28.54 16.10
CA ASP A 30 -3.01 -29.83 16.54
C ASP A 30 -1.78 -29.74 17.46
N GLY A 31 -1.34 -28.54 17.80
CA GLY A 31 -0.18 -28.28 18.64
C GLY A 31 1.16 -28.30 17.90
N THR A 32 1.18 -28.56 16.59
CA THR A 32 2.43 -28.52 15.80
C THR A 32 2.87 -27.09 15.53
N GLN A 33 4.17 -26.86 15.58
CA GLN A 33 4.77 -25.56 15.32
C GLN A 33 4.90 -25.29 13.82
N TYR A 34 4.77 -24.01 13.43
CA TYR A 34 5.16 -23.56 12.10
C TYR A 34 6.68 -23.35 12.04
N ASP A 35 7.31 -23.85 10.97
CA ASP A 35 8.73 -23.66 10.72
C ASP A 35 9.05 -22.27 10.15
N VAL A 36 8.12 -21.67 9.42
CA VAL A 36 8.29 -20.41 8.71
C VAL A 36 7.06 -19.53 8.86
N MET A 37 7.29 -18.25 9.16
CA MET A 37 6.32 -17.19 9.05
C MET A 37 6.65 -16.31 7.84
N PHE A 38 5.66 -16.02 7.00
CA PHE A 38 5.81 -15.12 5.86
C PHE A 38 4.87 -13.93 6.03
N ALA A 39 5.40 -12.86 6.62
CA ALA A 39 4.64 -11.61 6.81
C ALA A 39 4.58 -10.80 5.52
N SER A 40 3.52 -10.01 5.34
CA SER A 40 3.33 -9.20 4.13
C SER A 40 4.25 -7.98 4.06
N ASP A 41 4.79 -7.53 5.18
CA ASP A 41 5.77 -6.45 5.23
C ASP A 41 6.67 -6.52 6.48
N GLN A 42 7.74 -5.74 6.45
CA GLN A 42 8.77 -5.69 7.49
C GLN A 42 8.21 -5.32 8.88
N ARG A 43 7.21 -4.44 8.96
CA ARG A 43 6.64 -3.97 10.23
C ARG A 43 6.04 -5.11 11.05
N PHE A 44 5.34 -6.06 10.39
CA PHE A 44 4.77 -7.22 11.08
C PHE A 44 5.84 -8.18 11.57
N TYR A 45 6.93 -8.33 10.84
CA TYR A 45 8.08 -9.10 11.27
C TYR A 45 8.76 -8.46 12.49
N ASP A 46 8.98 -7.14 12.45
CA ASP A 46 9.61 -6.41 13.56
C ASP A 46 8.69 -6.37 14.80
N TYR A 47 7.39 -6.16 14.59
CA TYR A 47 6.41 -6.24 15.68
C TYR A 47 6.40 -7.62 16.33
N TYR A 48 6.46 -8.70 15.55
CA TYR A 48 6.52 -10.06 16.09
C TYR A 48 7.75 -10.28 16.97
N LYS A 49 8.89 -9.70 16.59
CA LYS A 49 10.13 -9.79 17.40
C LYS A 49 10.06 -8.98 18.69
N LEU A 50 9.44 -7.82 18.64
CA LEU A 50 9.40 -6.86 19.76
C LEU A 50 8.22 -7.08 20.69
N ALA A 51 7.11 -7.65 20.20
CA ALA A 51 5.93 -7.81 21.01
C ALA A 51 6.23 -8.75 22.20
N PRO A 52 6.01 -8.30 23.45
CA PRO A 52 6.16 -9.16 24.61
C PRO A 52 5.20 -10.34 24.51
N ASP A 53 5.58 -11.46 25.12
CA ASP A 53 4.71 -12.63 25.24
C ASP A 53 3.55 -12.30 26.19
N THR A 54 2.50 -11.71 25.65
CA THR A 54 1.33 -11.25 26.42
C THR A 54 0.25 -12.31 26.51
N SER A 55 0.46 -13.51 25.98
CA SER A 55 -0.46 -14.62 26.19
C SER A 55 -0.42 -15.00 27.66
N LYS A 56 -1.41 -14.55 28.43
CA LYS A 56 -1.70 -15.06 29.77
C LYS A 56 -2.12 -16.53 29.65
N GLY A 57 -1.16 -17.40 29.53
CA GLY A 57 -1.38 -18.83 29.38
C GLY A 57 -0.39 -19.44 28.41
N GLU A 58 0.83 -19.64 28.86
CA GLU A 58 1.75 -20.71 28.46
C GLU A 58 2.15 -20.90 26.98
N ALA A 59 1.64 -20.11 26.03
CA ALA A 59 2.12 -20.18 24.66
C ALA A 59 3.40 -19.36 24.51
N LYS A 60 4.54 -19.99 24.73
CA LYS A 60 5.85 -19.40 24.39
C LYS A 60 5.84 -18.97 22.94
N ARG A 61 6.04 -17.69 22.68
CA ARG A 61 6.40 -17.24 21.34
C ARG A 61 7.78 -17.82 21.00
N TYR A 62 7.85 -18.47 19.86
CA TYR A 62 9.10 -19.00 19.39
C TYR A 62 10.02 -17.86 18.94
N THR A 63 11.28 -17.93 19.37
CA THR A 63 12.29 -16.96 18.98
C THR A 63 12.59 -17.10 17.48
N VAL A 64 12.56 -16.00 16.75
CA VAL A 64 12.98 -15.97 15.35
C VAL A 64 14.47 -16.28 15.25
N GLN A 65 14.82 -17.43 14.68
CA GLN A 65 16.20 -17.87 14.51
C GLN A 65 16.87 -17.15 13.34
N LYS A 66 16.12 -16.97 12.25
CA LYS A 66 16.61 -16.34 11.03
C LYS A 66 15.47 -15.65 10.31
N GLY A 67 15.71 -14.47 9.79
CA GLY A 67 14.74 -13.74 8.99
C GLY A 67 15.42 -12.82 8.00
N GLY A 68 14.69 -12.44 6.96
CA GLY A 68 15.14 -11.50 5.94
C GLY A 68 14.08 -11.19 4.92
N LEU A 69 14.27 -10.11 4.17
CA LEU A 69 13.43 -9.76 3.04
C LEU A 69 13.66 -10.75 1.90
N THR A 70 12.60 -11.35 1.43
CA THR A 70 12.64 -12.33 0.32
C THR A 70 12.11 -11.75 -0.98
N LEU A 71 11.08 -10.90 -0.89
CA LEU A 71 10.45 -10.21 -1.99
C LEU A 71 10.16 -8.78 -1.55
N ASN A 72 10.27 -7.84 -2.46
CA ASN A 72 9.92 -6.45 -2.22
C ASN A 72 9.05 -5.95 -3.38
N THR A 73 7.95 -5.30 -3.05
CA THR A 73 7.10 -4.59 -3.99
C THR A 73 6.78 -3.22 -3.38
N PRO A 74 7.17 -2.12 -4.02
CA PRO A 74 6.93 -0.80 -3.48
C PRO A 74 5.42 -0.48 -3.47
N ILE A 75 5.02 0.39 -2.55
CA ILE A 75 3.76 1.09 -2.64
C ILE A 75 3.90 2.19 -3.69
N VAL A 76 2.93 2.28 -4.59
CA VAL A 76 2.93 3.26 -5.69
C VAL A 76 1.55 3.91 -5.80
N ILE A 77 1.50 5.00 -6.52
CA ILE A 77 0.24 5.64 -6.90
C ILE A 77 0.03 5.42 -8.40
N TYR A 78 -1.05 4.76 -8.76
CA TYR A 78 -1.49 4.66 -10.14
C TYR A 78 -2.28 5.89 -10.53
N SER A 79 -2.04 6.39 -11.71
CA SER A 79 -2.75 7.52 -12.26
C SER A 79 -2.82 7.45 -13.79
N TRP A 80 -3.46 8.41 -14.38
CA TRP A 80 -3.66 8.52 -15.82
C TRP A 80 -2.74 9.59 -16.39
N ASN A 81 -2.22 9.39 -17.60
CA ASN A 81 -1.30 10.31 -18.26
C ASN A 81 -1.73 11.79 -18.14
N THR A 82 -2.99 12.10 -18.46
CA THR A 82 -3.54 13.46 -18.39
C THR A 82 -3.48 14.05 -16.96
N VAL A 83 -3.74 13.23 -15.94
CA VAL A 83 -3.63 13.65 -14.53
C VAL A 83 -2.16 13.91 -14.17
N VAL A 84 -1.28 13.02 -14.59
CA VAL A 84 0.16 13.13 -14.32
C VAL A 84 0.74 14.36 -15.00
N ASP A 85 0.33 14.67 -16.23
CA ASP A 85 0.75 15.89 -16.95
C ASP A 85 0.36 17.18 -16.19
N ALA A 86 -0.82 17.19 -15.55
CA ALA A 86 -1.24 18.30 -14.70
C ALA A 86 -0.41 18.38 -13.41
N LEU A 87 -0.11 17.25 -12.77
CA LEU A 87 0.73 17.20 -11.56
C LEU A 87 2.19 17.59 -11.86
N ILE A 88 2.69 17.32 -13.06
CA ILE A 88 4.01 17.80 -13.50
C ILE A 88 4.03 19.34 -13.61
N LYS A 89 2.99 19.93 -14.21
CA LYS A 89 2.86 21.40 -14.30
C LYS A 89 2.79 22.07 -12.93
N GLU A 90 2.22 21.37 -11.96
CA GLU A 90 2.18 21.82 -10.56
C GLU A 90 3.50 21.55 -9.81
N ASN A 91 4.53 20.98 -10.43
CA ASN A 91 5.79 20.56 -9.81
C ASN A 91 5.59 19.60 -8.62
N ILE A 92 4.57 18.75 -8.69
CA ILE A 92 4.31 17.67 -7.72
C ILE A 92 4.96 16.37 -8.20
N VAL A 93 4.95 16.13 -9.52
CA VAL A 93 5.52 14.96 -10.16
C VAL A 93 6.68 15.39 -11.06
N THR A 94 7.73 14.60 -11.08
CA THR A 94 8.86 14.73 -12.00
C THR A 94 9.01 13.43 -12.80
N GLU A 95 9.17 13.55 -14.11
CA GLU A 95 9.53 12.43 -14.96
C GLU A 95 11.04 12.40 -15.15
N LYS A 96 11.62 11.22 -14.99
CA LYS A 96 13.05 10.98 -15.24
C LYS A 96 13.23 9.62 -15.92
N ASP A 97 13.75 9.60 -17.10
CA ASP A 97 14.05 8.39 -17.89
C ASP A 97 12.83 7.47 -18.08
N GLY A 98 11.64 8.05 -18.27
CA GLY A 98 10.37 7.32 -18.42
C GLY A 98 9.75 6.85 -17.11
N VAL A 99 10.34 7.17 -15.97
CA VAL A 99 9.81 6.85 -14.64
C VAL A 99 9.27 8.13 -13.98
N TYR A 100 8.14 8.02 -13.32
CA TYR A 100 7.45 9.14 -12.70
C TYR A 100 7.59 9.09 -11.18
N TYR A 101 8.05 10.18 -10.59
CA TYR A 101 8.26 10.32 -9.15
C TYR A 101 7.38 11.42 -8.60
N ILE A 102 6.71 11.17 -7.48
CA ILE A 102 6.06 12.24 -6.71
C ILE A 102 7.14 12.84 -5.83
N THR A 103 7.70 13.95 -6.27
CA THR A 103 8.81 14.63 -5.60
C THR A 103 8.37 15.65 -4.57
N ASP A 104 7.06 15.98 -4.54
CA ASP A 104 6.48 16.85 -3.51
C ASP A 104 5.15 16.28 -2.97
N MET A 105 5.28 15.25 -2.14
CA MET A 105 4.12 14.65 -1.46
C MET A 105 3.46 15.63 -0.47
N ASN A 106 4.22 16.52 0.16
CA ASN A 106 3.68 17.51 1.08
C ASN A 106 2.72 18.46 0.38
N LYS A 107 3.07 18.91 -0.82
CA LYS A 107 2.19 19.75 -1.64
C LYS A 107 0.92 19.00 -2.07
N LEU A 108 1.06 17.75 -2.47
CA LEU A 108 -0.10 16.92 -2.83
C LEU A 108 -1.04 16.70 -1.64
N ILE A 109 -0.49 16.40 -0.48
CA ILE A 109 -1.24 16.29 0.78
C ILE A 109 -1.97 17.61 1.10
N SER A 110 -1.31 18.74 0.94
CA SER A 110 -1.91 20.06 1.17
C SER A 110 -3.09 20.31 0.25
N TYR A 111 -2.97 19.99 -1.05
CA TYR A 111 -4.06 20.13 -2.01
C TYR A 111 -5.29 19.28 -1.61
N ILE A 112 -5.07 18.07 -1.12
CA ILE A 112 -6.14 17.18 -0.65
C ILE A 112 -6.80 17.77 0.61
N LEU A 113 -5.99 18.21 1.57
CA LEU A 113 -6.49 18.78 2.83
C LEU A 113 -7.24 20.10 2.61
N GLU A 114 -6.80 20.95 1.71
CA GLU A 114 -7.47 22.20 1.31
C GLU A 114 -8.74 21.96 0.49
N GLY A 115 -8.95 20.72 0.00
CA GLY A 115 -10.07 20.39 -0.88
C GLY A 115 -9.96 21.00 -2.26
N LYS A 116 -8.73 21.24 -2.74
CA LYS A 116 -8.44 21.78 -4.07
C LYS A 116 -9.06 20.88 -5.14
N LYS A 117 -9.70 21.48 -6.13
CA LYS A 117 -10.40 20.75 -7.19
C LYS A 117 -9.45 20.41 -8.34
N TRP A 118 -9.81 19.39 -9.10
CA TRP A 118 -9.11 19.05 -10.34
C TRP A 118 -9.09 20.20 -11.34
N SER A 119 -10.20 20.98 -11.41
CA SER A 119 -10.29 22.18 -12.24
C SER A 119 -9.28 23.26 -11.90
N ASP A 120 -8.86 23.33 -10.61
CA ASP A 120 -7.91 24.36 -10.14
C ASP A 120 -6.47 24.09 -10.65
N ILE A 121 -6.22 22.89 -11.15
CA ILE A 121 -4.96 22.52 -11.81
C ILE A 121 -5.14 22.24 -13.30
N GLY A 122 -6.22 22.78 -13.89
CA GLY A 122 -6.47 22.75 -15.34
C GLY A 122 -7.21 21.49 -15.85
N LEU A 123 -7.65 20.59 -14.98
CA LEU A 123 -8.38 19.37 -15.36
C LEU A 123 -9.90 19.60 -15.29
N ASN A 124 -10.43 20.46 -16.17
CA ASN A 124 -11.83 20.87 -16.17
C ASN A 124 -12.80 19.72 -16.50
N THR A 125 -12.32 18.61 -17.03
CA THR A 125 -13.11 17.41 -17.33
C THR A 125 -13.27 16.47 -16.15
N LEU A 126 -12.53 16.69 -15.06
CA LEU A 126 -12.64 15.91 -13.84
C LEU A 126 -13.47 16.64 -12.79
N TYR A 127 -14.38 15.90 -12.18
CA TYR A 127 -15.25 16.40 -11.12
C TYR A 127 -14.63 16.19 -9.74
N GLY A 128 -14.96 17.10 -8.81
CA GLY A 128 -14.62 16.96 -7.40
C GLY A 128 -13.22 17.48 -7.04
N SER A 129 -12.84 17.18 -5.81
CA SER A 129 -11.54 17.57 -5.26
C SER A 129 -10.46 16.54 -5.60
N ILE A 130 -9.21 17.01 -5.61
CA ILE A 130 -8.04 16.14 -5.71
C ILE A 130 -8.07 15.13 -4.57
N ASN A 131 -7.96 13.85 -4.90
CA ASN A 131 -7.95 12.75 -3.95
C ASN A 131 -7.12 11.59 -4.46
N ILE A 132 -6.63 10.77 -3.54
CA ILE A 132 -6.00 9.48 -3.80
C ILE A 132 -6.85 8.44 -3.11
N ASP A 133 -7.49 7.58 -3.88
CA ASP A 133 -8.27 6.48 -3.33
C ASP A 133 -7.35 5.39 -2.79
N SER A 134 -7.66 4.87 -1.62
CA SER A 134 -6.92 3.83 -0.93
C SER A 134 -7.84 2.69 -0.50
N THR A 135 -7.25 1.59 -0.10
CA THR A 135 -7.94 0.56 0.68
C THR A 135 -7.93 0.92 2.17
N ASP A 136 -8.87 0.35 2.91
CA ASP A 136 -9.01 0.58 4.35
C ASP A 136 -7.73 0.17 5.11
N PRO A 137 -7.07 1.11 5.82
CA PRO A 137 -5.83 0.83 6.54
C PRO A 137 -5.98 -0.17 7.69
N VAL A 138 -7.19 -0.41 8.18
CA VAL A 138 -7.44 -1.38 9.27
C VAL A 138 -7.47 -2.80 8.74
N THR A 139 -7.97 -3.00 7.52
CA THR A 139 -8.20 -4.33 6.96
C THR A 139 -7.23 -4.72 5.87
N SER A 140 -6.55 -3.74 5.25
CA SER A 140 -5.71 -3.92 4.07
C SER A 140 -4.26 -3.47 4.29
N SER A 141 -3.31 -4.31 3.88
CA SER A 141 -1.87 -3.99 3.99
C SER A 141 -1.44 -2.79 3.15
N PRO A 142 -1.84 -2.62 1.88
CA PRO A 142 -1.51 -1.42 1.12
C PRO A 142 -2.04 -0.16 1.76
N GLY A 143 -3.29 -0.18 2.25
CA GLY A 143 -3.87 0.93 2.99
C GLY A 143 -3.05 1.27 4.24
N ALA A 144 -2.74 0.29 5.08
CA ALA A 144 -1.92 0.49 6.27
C ALA A 144 -0.52 1.03 5.93
N THR A 145 0.11 0.54 4.85
CA THR A 145 1.42 1.02 4.39
C THR A 145 1.35 2.46 3.91
N TYR A 146 0.32 2.79 3.15
CA TYR A 146 0.10 4.14 2.65
C TYR A 146 -0.11 5.16 3.77
N TYR A 147 -0.98 4.86 4.74
CA TYR A 147 -1.19 5.75 5.88
C TYR A 147 0.04 5.87 6.78
N GLY A 148 0.84 4.81 6.91
CA GLY A 148 2.16 4.88 7.55
C GLY A 148 3.14 5.78 6.81
N LEU A 149 3.16 5.74 5.47
CA LEU A 149 3.94 6.65 4.63
C LEU A 149 3.48 8.10 4.80
N LEU A 150 2.16 8.36 4.76
CA LEU A 150 1.62 9.71 4.98
C LEU A 150 2.02 10.27 6.34
N LEU A 151 1.93 9.47 7.41
CA LEU A 151 2.39 9.89 8.73
C LEU A 151 3.89 10.20 8.74
N SER A 152 4.71 9.37 8.12
CA SER A 152 6.14 9.61 8.01
C SER A 152 6.45 10.92 7.29
N ILE A 153 5.76 11.21 6.19
CA ILE A 153 5.90 12.46 5.46
C ILE A 153 5.46 13.67 6.32
N MET A 154 4.32 13.55 7.00
CA MET A 154 3.83 14.60 7.89
C MET A 154 4.75 14.87 9.09
N CYS A 155 5.59 13.90 9.46
CA CYS A 155 6.61 13.99 10.51
C CYS A 155 8.02 14.29 9.94
N ASP A 156 8.13 14.73 8.69
CA ASP A 156 9.40 15.01 8.02
C ASP A 156 10.42 13.84 8.09
N GLY A 157 9.91 12.61 8.03
CA GLY A 157 10.70 11.38 8.10
C GLY A 157 11.12 10.96 9.52
N ASN A 158 10.90 11.81 10.53
CA ASN A 158 11.27 11.53 11.93
C ASN A 158 10.02 11.20 12.77
N VAL A 159 9.58 9.95 12.70
CA VAL A 159 8.40 9.45 13.43
C VAL A 159 8.78 9.10 14.87
N THR A 160 8.49 10.00 15.80
CA THR A 160 8.52 9.77 17.26
C THR A 160 7.09 9.70 17.79
N GLU A 161 6.89 9.28 19.03
CA GLU A 161 5.58 9.29 19.68
C GLU A 161 4.99 10.72 19.66
N GLU A 162 5.79 11.70 20.06
CA GLU A 162 5.40 13.12 20.08
C GLU A 162 5.04 13.64 18.69
N SER A 163 5.90 13.42 17.67
CA SER A 163 5.62 13.90 16.30
C SER A 163 4.43 13.16 15.67
N ALA A 164 4.24 11.89 15.97
CA ALA A 164 3.08 11.13 15.54
C ALA A 164 1.79 11.66 16.14
N GLU A 165 1.74 11.85 17.47
CA GLU A 165 0.58 12.43 18.17
C GLU A 165 0.21 13.81 17.64
N ALA A 166 1.21 14.68 17.41
CA ALA A 166 1.01 16.00 16.85
C ALA A 166 0.39 15.99 15.44
N ASN A 167 0.70 14.99 14.62
CA ASN A 167 0.22 14.86 13.24
C ASN A 167 -1.05 13.98 13.09
N LEU A 168 -1.47 13.25 14.13
CA LEU A 168 -2.70 12.42 14.07
C LEU A 168 -3.96 13.22 13.66
N PRO A 169 -4.21 14.46 14.12
CA PRO A 169 -5.37 15.23 13.66
C PRO A 169 -5.36 15.48 12.15
N LYS A 170 -4.18 15.82 11.60
CA LYS A 170 -3.98 16.04 10.16
C LYS A 170 -4.17 14.75 9.35
N LEU A 171 -3.63 13.65 9.84
CA LEU A 171 -3.81 12.33 9.23
C LEU A 171 -5.28 11.88 9.26
N LYS A 172 -5.98 12.13 10.37
CA LYS A 172 -7.41 11.86 10.52
C LYS A 172 -8.24 12.69 9.53
N GLU A 173 -7.92 13.97 9.36
CA GLU A 173 -8.60 14.81 8.37
C GLU A 173 -8.40 14.27 6.95
N PHE A 174 -7.17 13.88 6.60
CA PHE A 174 -6.86 13.23 5.33
C PHE A 174 -7.69 11.94 5.15
N TYR A 175 -7.76 11.10 6.18
CA TYR A 175 -8.57 9.87 6.16
C TYR A 175 -10.05 10.17 5.89
N ILE A 176 -10.62 11.16 6.56
CA ILE A 176 -12.02 11.56 6.36
C ILE A 176 -12.25 12.06 4.92
N LYS A 177 -11.34 12.83 4.37
CA LYS A 177 -11.42 13.34 2.99
C LYS A 177 -11.26 12.25 1.92
N SER A 178 -10.61 11.14 2.24
CA SER A 178 -10.49 10.00 1.33
C SER A 178 -11.82 9.27 1.08
N GLY A 179 -12.84 9.51 1.92
CA GLY A 179 -14.19 8.98 1.72
C GLY A 179 -14.29 7.46 1.83
N TYR A 180 -15.07 6.84 0.94
CA TYR A 180 -15.24 5.40 0.93
C TYR A 180 -13.97 4.68 0.46
N MET A 181 -13.55 3.67 1.21
CA MET A 181 -12.39 2.86 0.91
C MET A 181 -12.79 1.42 0.59
N ASN A 182 -12.16 0.85 -0.41
CA ASN A 182 -12.33 -0.55 -0.75
C ASN A 182 -11.65 -1.44 0.30
N ASN A 183 -12.20 -2.65 0.51
CA ASN A 183 -11.64 -3.59 1.48
C ASN A 183 -10.41 -4.31 0.94
N THR A 184 -10.32 -4.49 -0.37
CA THR A 184 -9.20 -5.21 -1.00
C THR A 184 -8.52 -4.39 -2.09
N PRO A 185 -7.21 -4.58 -2.30
CA PRO A 185 -6.48 -3.95 -3.40
C PRO A 185 -7.01 -4.38 -4.78
N ALA A 186 -7.37 -5.65 -4.92
CA ALA A 186 -7.89 -6.19 -6.18
C ALA A 186 -9.17 -5.47 -6.61
N ASP A 187 -10.11 -5.26 -5.68
CA ASP A 187 -11.36 -4.54 -5.96
C ASP A 187 -11.08 -3.08 -6.34
N LEU A 188 -10.15 -2.42 -5.66
CA LEU A 188 -9.77 -1.04 -5.96
C LEU A 188 -9.12 -0.91 -7.34
N PHE A 189 -8.18 -1.81 -7.66
CA PHE A 189 -7.48 -1.79 -8.94
C PHE A 189 -8.43 -2.14 -10.11
N GLU A 190 -9.32 -3.12 -9.91
CA GLU A 190 -10.34 -3.45 -10.90
C GLU A 190 -11.30 -2.27 -11.14
N LEU A 191 -11.72 -1.58 -10.07
CA LEU A 191 -12.58 -0.40 -10.17
C LEU A 191 -11.86 0.75 -10.88
N TYR A 192 -10.56 0.96 -10.62
CA TYR A 192 -9.72 1.93 -11.32
C TYR A 192 -9.72 1.68 -12.82
N LEU A 193 -9.50 0.43 -13.25
CA LEU A 193 -9.51 0.07 -14.66
C LEU A 193 -10.89 0.24 -15.31
N LYS A 194 -11.96 -0.14 -14.60
CA LYS A 194 -13.34 -0.09 -15.12
C LYS A 194 -13.90 1.34 -15.24
N THR A 195 -13.61 2.18 -14.25
CA THR A 195 -14.20 3.55 -14.20
C THR A 195 -13.32 4.58 -14.87
N GLY A 196 -12.06 4.26 -15.10
CA GLY A 196 -11.11 5.14 -15.77
C GLY A 196 -10.82 6.42 -14.98
N MET A 197 -10.19 7.38 -15.65
CA MET A 197 -9.78 8.66 -15.08
C MET A 197 -10.93 9.42 -14.40
N GLY A 198 -12.14 9.37 -14.97
CA GLY A 198 -13.30 10.10 -14.45
C GLY A 198 -13.81 9.57 -13.11
N GLY A 199 -13.67 8.27 -12.86
CA GLY A 199 -14.13 7.65 -11.62
C GLY A 199 -13.02 7.51 -10.56
N LYS A 200 -11.80 7.19 -11.00
CA LYS A 200 -10.64 6.98 -10.14
C LYS A 200 -9.40 7.66 -10.76
N PRO A 201 -9.21 8.97 -10.54
CA PRO A 201 -8.05 9.70 -11.09
C PRO A 201 -6.71 9.22 -10.54
N MET A 202 -6.65 8.89 -9.25
CA MET A 202 -5.49 8.33 -8.57
C MET A 202 -5.91 7.26 -7.57
N ILE A 203 -5.18 6.16 -7.54
CA ILE A 203 -5.30 5.12 -6.51
C ILE A 203 -3.93 4.74 -5.98
N VAL A 204 -3.88 4.25 -4.74
CA VAL A 204 -2.65 3.68 -4.17
C VAL A 204 -2.77 2.17 -4.07
N ASP A 205 -1.72 1.47 -4.50
CA ASP A 205 -1.59 0.02 -4.36
C ASP A 205 -0.12 -0.40 -4.49
N TYR A 206 0.15 -1.69 -4.40
CA TYR A 206 1.48 -2.24 -4.70
C TYR A 206 1.76 -2.23 -6.22
N GLU A 207 3.00 -1.98 -6.61
CA GLU A 207 3.45 -2.07 -8.00
C GLU A 207 3.10 -3.41 -8.66
N LYS A 208 3.09 -4.47 -7.86
CA LYS A 208 2.72 -5.83 -8.29
C LYS A 208 1.39 -5.89 -9.03
N SER A 209 0.42 -5.04 -8.69
CA SER A 209 -0.95 -5.12 -9.25
C SER A 209 -0.97 -4.87 -10.75
N VAL A 210 -0.22 -3.89 -11.26
CA VAL A 210 -0.12 -3.66 -12.71
C VAL A 210 0.67 -4.75 -13.41
N ILE A 211 1.68 -5.32 -12.77
CA ILE A 211 2.49 -6.42 -13.31
C ILE A 211 1.61 -7.68 -13.46
N ASP A 212 0.85 -8.01 -12.43
CA ASP A 212 -0.07 -9.14 -12.46
C ASP A 212 -1.16 -8.94 -13.53
N PHE A 213 -1.71 -7.74 -13.65
CA PHE A 213 -2.69 -7.41 -14.67
C PHE A 213 -2.12 -7.57 -16.08
N ALA A 214 -0.94 -7.03 -16.35
CA ALA A 214 -0.29 -7.13 -17.66
C ALA A 214 0.00 -8.59 -18.05
N ASN A 215 0.37 -9.43 -17.08
CA ASN A 215 0.65 -10.85 -17.30
C ASN A 215 -0.62 -11.68 -17.45
N SER A 216 -1.68 -11.39 -16.71
CA SER A 216 -2.92 -12.17 -16.70
C SER A 216 -3.92 -11.77 -17.79
N ASN A 217 -3.84 -10.52 -18.26
CA ASN A 217 -4.75 -9.95 -19.26
C ASN A 217 -3.97 -9.10 -20.30
N PRO A 218 -3.18 -9.72 -21.18
CA PRO A 218 -2.37 -9.00 -22.18
C PRO A 218 -3.20 -8.08 -23.09
N ASP A 219 -4.37 -8.52 -23.51
CA ASP A 219 -5.24 -7.73 -24.39
C ASP A 219 -5.78 -6.48 -23.69
N GLY A 220 -6.16 -6.61 -22.43
CA GLY A 220 -6.57 -5.47 -21.60
C GLY A 220 -5.40 -4.52 -21.33
N TRP A 221 -4.21 -5.07 -21.10
CA TRP A 221 -3.00 -4.27 -20.93
C TRP A 221 -2.69 -3.40 -22.16
N GLU A 222 -2.75 -3.97 -23.35
CA GLU A 222 -2.54 -3.21 -24.60
C GLU A 222 -3.49 -2.02 -24.76
N GLN A 223 -4.68 -2.06 -24.20
CA GLN A 223 -5.67 -0.97 -24.27
C GLN A 223 -5.34 0.19 -23.32
N VAL A 224 -4.60 -0.06 -22.24
CA VAL A 224 -4.39 0.91 -21.16
C VAL A 224 -2.93 1.28 -20.90
N LYS A 225 -1.95 0.52 -21.38
CA LYS A 225 -0.51 0.70 -21.09
C LYS A 225 -0.01 2.12 -21.39
N ASP A 226 -0.51 2.76 -22.44
CA ASP A 226 -0.11 4.11 -22.82
C ASP A 226 -0.86 5.20 -22.03
N LYS A 227 -1.89 4.84 -21.28
CA LYS A 227 -2.74 5.75 -20.52
C LYS A 227 -2.42 5.74 -19.02
N ILE A 228 -2.01 4.59 -18.48
CA ILE A 228 -1.66 4.44 -17.07
C ILE A 228 -0.23 4.92 -16.82
N ARG A 229 -0.04 5.54 -15.67
CA ARG A 229 1.28 5.89 -15.12
C ARG A 229 1.41 5.36 -13.70
N VAL A 230 2.60 4.89 -13.39
CA VAL A 230 2.99 4.45 -12.05
C VAL A 230 3.86 5.53 -11.44
N LEU A 231 3.44 6.08 -10.31
CA LEU A 231 4.11 7.17 -9.63
C LEU A 231 4.76 6.64 -8.35
N TYR A 232 6.05 6.86 -8.20
CA TYR A 232 6.82 6.45 -7.03
C TYR A 232 6.92 7.63 -6.06
N PRO A 233 6.36 7.54 -4.84
CA PRO A 233 6.58 8.52 -3.79
C PRO A 233 8.06 8.54 -3.37
N THR A 234 8.66 9.75 -3.24
CA THR A 234 10.07 9.95 -2.83
C THR A 234 10.16 10.93 -1.67
#